data_503da23eb8460568565d1d560f7dc84b
#
_entry.id   503da23eb8460568565d1d560f7dc84b
#
_cell.length_a   1.000
_cell.length_b   1.000
_cell.length_c   1.000
_cell.angle_alpha   90.00
_cell.angle_beta   90.00
_cell.angle_gamma   90.00
#
_symmetry.space_group_name_H-M   'P 1'
#
loop_
_entity.id
_entity.type
_entity.pdbx_description
1 polymer ?
#
loop_
_entity_poly.entity_id
_entity_poly.type
_entity_poly.pdbx_seq_one_letter_code
_entity_poly.pdbx_strand_id
1 'polypeptide(L)'
;MADLFDIEESSRINELVSLIKRYQTSYYNGEGEISDAEFDALWDELKNLDPENEILKKIGTDSGNFAKLRHVMPMGSQEKAANPEQFLGWASKHVYDEYFVEFKLDGASLELQYEHGKLVHAVTRGDGTIGDDITVNAKKMNGVAAALFDLAGNLIDYSGGIRGEVIMTHDVHKEKFSDKANCRNAANGLMKRKDGEGCEYLKLIVYDAFSPSGNQPFNDEESKINWLKS
;
A
#
# COMPACT_ATOMS: atom_id res chain seq x y z
N MET A 1 -22.63 15.15 -35.20
CA MET A 1 -23.69 14.67 -34.29
C MET A 1 -23.07 13.50 -33.54
N ALA A 2 -22.90 13.63 -32.24
CA ALA A 2 -22.45 12.48 -31.44
C ALA A 2 -23.54 11.41 -31.52
N ASP A 3 -23.14 10.15 -31.73
CA ASP A 3 -24.07 9.03 -31.79
C ASP A 3 -24.69 8.83 -30.39
N LEU A 4 -25.91 8.32 -30.34
CA LEU A 4 -26.62 8.05 -29.08
C LEU A 4 -25.80 7.09 -28.19
N PHE A 5 -25.10 6.15 -28.81
CA PHE A 5 -24.17 5.23 -28.15
C PHE A 5 -22.98 5.95 -27.49
N ASP A 6 -22.38 6.95 -28.16
CA ASP A 6 -21.27 7.75 -27.60
C ASP A 6 -21.70 8.54 -26.34
N ILE A 7 -22.96 8.98 -26.29
CA ILE A 7 -23.53 9.73 -25.16
C ILE A 7 -23.79 8.79 -23.98
N GLU A 8 -24.33 7.59 -24.22
CA GLU A 8 -24.58 6.59 -23.18
C GLU A 8 -23.28 6.06 -22.59
N GLU A 9 -22.27 5.76 -23.40
CA GLU A 9 -20.96 5.31 -22.96
C GLU A 9 -20.24 6.38 -22.13
N SER A 10 -20.24 7.64 -22.58
CA SER A 10 -19.69 8.76 -21.83
C SER A 10 -20.39 8.99 -20.48
N SER A 11 -21.72 8.80 -20.44
CA SER A 11 -22.50 8.88 -19.19
C SER A 11 -22.13 7.76 -18.22
N ARG A 12 -21.94 6.52 -18.72
CA ARG A 12 -21.53 5.37 -17.92
C ARG A 12 -20.13 5.54 -17.36
N ILE A 13 -19.17 6.03 -18.14
CA ILE A 13 -17.81 6.35 -17.69
C ILE A 13 -17.86 7.35 -16.55
N ASN A 14 -18.63 8.42 -16.66
CA ASN A 14 -18.75 9.44 -15.60
C ASN A 14 -19.37 8.88 -14.30
N GLU A 15 -20.38 8.00 -14.42
CA GLU A 15 -20.98 7.30 -13.29
C GLU A 15 -19.95 6.40 -12.59
N LEU A 16 -19.22 5.57 -13.34
CA LEU A 16 -18.18 4.70 -12.82
C LEU A 16 -17.08 5.48 -12.10
N VAL A 17 -16.60 6.57 -12.69
CA VAL A 17 -15.61 7.46 -12.06
C VAL A 17 -16.13 8.00 -10.73
N SER A 18 -17.40 8.38 -10.65
CA SER A 18 -18.01 8.90 -9.43
C SER A 18 -18.16 7.84 -8.35
N LEU A 19 -18.61 6.63 -8.72
CA LEU A 19 -18.73 5.48 -7.82
C LEU A 19 -17.37 5.03 -7.31
N ILE A 20 -16.37 4.88 -8.18
CA ILE A 20 -15.01 4.50 -7.80
C ILE A 20 -14.41 5.51 -6.83
N LYS A 21 -14.53 6.81 -7.08
CA LYS A 21 -14.08 7.86 -6.14
C LYS A 21 -14.74 7.75 -4.78
N ARG A 22 -16.06 7.57 -4.75
CA ARG A 22 -16.83 7.42 -3.51
C ARG A 22 -16.35 6.21 -2.74
N TYR A 23 -16.27 5.04 -3.37
CA TYR A 23 -15.90 3.80 -2.71
C TYR A 23 -14.41 3.76 -2.32
N GLN A 24 -13.52 4.35 -3.10
CA GLN A 24 -12.13 4.56 -2.66
C GLN A 24 -12.07 5.42 -1.39
N THR A 25 -12.80 6.53 -1.36
CA THR A 25 -12.82 7.42 -0.19
C THR A 25 -13.37 6.70 1.06
N SER A 26 -14.49 6.01 0.92
CA SER A 26 -15.11 5.20 1.98
C SER A 26 -14.16 4.10 2.47
N TYR A 27 -13.55 3.37 1.56
CA TYR A 27 -12.59 2.30 1.84
C TYR A 27 -11.36 2.81 2.63
N TYR A 28 -10.74 3.91 2.18
CA TYR A 28 -9.58 4.49 2.85
C TYR A 28 -9.91 5.18 4.18
N ASN A 29 -11.18 5.54 4.42
CA ASN A 29 -11.66 6.08 5.69
C ASN A 29 -12.10 4.98 6.69
N GLY A 30 -12.01 3.71 6.30
CA GLY A 30 -12.40 2.58 7.15
C GLY A 30 -13.90 2.26 7.15
N GLU A 31 -14.67 2.83 6.22
CA GLU A 31 -16.11 2.65 6.05
C GLU A 31 -16.45 1.89 4.76
N GLY A 32 -15.87 0.70 4.55
CA GLY A 32 -16.08 -0.07 3.32
C GLY A 32 -17.56 -0.27 3.01
N GLU A 33 -18.11 0.46 2.02
CA GLU A 33 -19.52 0.40 1.62
C GLU A 33 -19.83 -0.80 0.72
N ILE A 34 -18.82 -1.34 0.02
CA ILE A 34 -18.93 -2.48 -0.89
C ILE A 34 -17.80 -3.47 -0.66
N SER A 35 -17.97 -4.70 -1.12
CA SER A 35 -16.92 -5.72 -1.09
C SER A 35 -15.80 -5.42 -2.10
N ASP A 36 -14.62 -6.01 -1.87
CA ASP A 36 -13.50 -5.92 -2.81
C ASP A 36 -13.87 -6.44 -4.21
N ALA A 37 -14.70 -7.50 -4.29
CA ALA A 37 -15.16 -8.07 -5.56
C ALA A 37 -16.09 -7.11 -6.34
N GLU A 38 -16.97 -6.40 -5.63
CA GLU A 38 -17.83 -5.39 -6.25
C GLU A 38 -17.02 -4.18 -6.71
N PHE A 39 -16.02 -3.77 -5.94
CA PHE A 39 -15.12 -2.69 -6.33
C PHE A 39 -14.27 -3.08 -7.55
N ASP A 40 -13.70 -4.29 -7.56
CA ASP A 40 -12.94 -4.83 -8.70
C ASP A 40 -13.78 -4.86 -9.98
N ALA A 41 -15.07 -5.22 -9.90
CA ALA A 41 -15.96 -5.23 -11.04
C ALA A 41 -16.18 -3.83 -11.66
N LEU A 42 -16.38 -2.81 -10.82
CA LEU A 42 -16.48 -1.40 -11.29
C LEU A 42 -15.18 -0.92 -11.93
N TRP A 43 -14.06 -1.30 -11.35
CA TRP A 43 -12.74 -0.96 -11.85
C TRP A 43 -12.45 -1.59 -13.21
N ASP A 44 -12.75 -2.89 -13.35
CA ASP A 44 -12.56 -3.62 -14.60
C ASP A 44 -13.52 -3.11 -15.70
N GLU A 45 -14.76 -2.76 -15.36
CA GLU A 45 -15.70 -2.13 -16.29
C GLU A 45 -15.16 -0.79 -16.81
N LEU A 46 -14.70 0.09 -15.93
CA LEU A 46 -14.11 1.37 -16.34
C LEU A 46 -12.87 1.17 -17.21
N LYS A 47 -12.00 0.23 -16.85
CA LYS A 47 -10.79 -0.10 -17.61
C LYS A 47 -11.08 -0.61 -19.01
N ASN A 48 -12.21 -1.32 -19.19
CA ASN A 48 -12.64 -1.78 -20.51
C ASN A 48 -13.24 -0.64 -21.37
N LEU A 49 -13.97 0.30 -20.75
CA LEU A 49 -14.59 1.43 -21.44
C LEU A 49 -13.62 2.56 -21.73
N ASP A 50 -12.74 2.89 -20.77
CA ASP A 50 -11.76 3.97 -20.87
C ASP A 50 -10.44 3.59 -20.20
N PRO A 51 -9.57 2.81 -20.88
CA PRO A 51 -8.29 2.33 -20.32
C PRO A 51 -7.34 3.47 -19.89
N GLU A 52 -7.45 4.64 -20.50
CA GLU A 52 -6.60 5.80 -20.22
C GLU A 52 -7.16 6.75 -19.17
N ASN A 53 -8.29 6.41 -18.55
CA ASN A 53 -8.94 7.24 -17.55
C ASN A 53 -7.99 7.60 -16.40
N GLU A 54 -7.95 8.88 -16.06
CA GLU A 54 -7.07 9.42 -15.02
C GLU A 54 -7.29 8.76 -13.64
N ILE A 55 -8.50 8.29 -13.34
CA ILE A 55 -8.78 7.63 -12.04
C ILE A 55 -8.10 6.26 -11.93
N LEU A 56 -7.89 5.57 -13.04
CA LEU A 56 -7.19 4.28 -13.07
C LEU A 56 -5.69 4.46 -12.77
N LYS A 57 -5.16 5.66 -12.97
CA LYS A 57 -3.77 6.04 -12.67
C LYS A 57 -3.60 6.55 -11.24
N LYS A 58 -4.71 6.94 -10.57
CA LYS A 58 -4.70 7.46 -9.20
C LYS A 58 -4.91 6.34 -8.19
N ILE A 59 -4.03 6.28 -7.19
CA ILE A 59 -4.10 5.32 -6.09
C ILE A 59 -4.31 6.11 -4.80
N GLY A 60 -5.36 5.74 -4.04
CA GLY A 60 -5.63 6.30 -2.71
C GLY A 60 -6.37 7.65 -2.70
N THR A 61 -6.69 8.11 -1.48
CA THR A 61 -7.41 9.38 -1.23
C THR A 61 -6.60 10.27 -0.31
N ASP A 62 -6.81 11.60 -0.47
CA ASP A 62 -6.26 12.61 0.41
C ASP A 62 -7.08 12.69 1.72
N SER A 63 -6.46 12.40 2.88
CA SER A 63 -7.11 12.52 4.18
C SER A 63 -7.19 13.97 4.70
N GLY A 64 -6.41 14.91 4.12
CA GLY A 64 -6.34 16.32 4.51
C GLY A 64 -5.84 16.60 5.93
N ASN A 65 -5.49 15.55 6.71
CA ASN A 65 -5.19 15.65 8.14
C ASN A 65 -3.70 15.67 8.47
N PHE A 66 -2.84 15.25 7.53
CA PHE A 66 -1.40 15.08 7.72
C PHE A 66 -0.63 15.86 6.66
N ALA A 67 0.63 16.19 6.97
CA ALA A 67 1.55 16.72 5.97
C ALA A 67 1.76 15.69 4.85
N LYS A 68 1.94 16.17 3.62
CA LYS A 68 2.18 15.31 2.46
C LYS A 68 3.67 15.20 2.19
N LEU A 69 4.14 13.98 1.99
CA LEU A 69 5.52 13.67 1.66
C LEU A 69 5.62 12.77 0.44
N ARG A 70 6.68 12.99 -0.32
CA ARG A 70 7.01 12.15 -1.47
C ARG A 70 7.70 10.87 -1.01
N HIS A 71 7.35 9.77 -1.67
CA HIS A 71 8.04 8.50 -1.48
C HIS A 71 9.47 8.52 -2.02
N VAL A 72 10.39 7.85 -1.30
CA VAL A 72 11.72 7.52 -1.80
C VAL A 72 11.61 6.53 -2.96
N MET A 73 10.70 5.55 -2.82
CA MET A 73 10.39 4.57 -3.87
C MET A 73 8.88 4.59 -4.18
N PRO A 74 8.47 4.84 -5.45
CA PRO A 74 7.06 4.88 -5.81
C PRO A 74 6.32 3.59 -5.43
N MET A 75 5.12 3.71 -4.87
CA MET A 75 4.27 2.59 -4.45
C MET A 75 3.20 2.28 -5.50
N GLY A 76 3.61 1.72 -6.65
CA GLY A 76 2.70 1.29 -7.71
C GLY A 76 1.78 0.13 -7.31
N SER A 77 0.81 -0.18 -8.17
CA SER A 77 0.03 -1.41 -8.08
C SER A 77 0.81 -2.57 -8.68
N GLN A 78 0.70 -3.74 -8.06
CA GLN A 78 1.22 -4.98 -8.63
C GLN A 78 0.28 -5.49 -9.74
N GLU A 79 0.86 -6.15 -10.75
CA GLU A 79 0.05 -6.90 -11.71
C GLU A 79 -0.72 -8.01 -11.01
N LYS A 80 -1.95 -8.26 -11.48
CA LYS A 80 -2.85 -9.27 -10.92
C LYS A 80 -3.05 -10.39 -11.94
N ALA A 81 -2.86 -11.62 -11.52
CA ALA A 81 -3.27 -12.81 -12.25
C ALA A 81 -4.35 -13.52 -11.42
N ALA A 82 -5.62 -13.33 -11.79
CA ALA A 82 -6.77 -13.81 -11.02
C ALA A 82 -7.15 -15.27 -11.34
N ASN A 83 -6.60 -15.84 -12.41
CA ASN A 83 -6.90 -17.19 -12.88
C ASN A 83 -5.66 -17.84 -13.52
N PRO A 84 -5.67 -19.18 -13.75
CA PRO A 84 -4.52 -19.89 -14.33
C PRO A 84 -4.08 -19.36 -15.71
N GLU A 85 -5.02 -18.96 -16.58
CA GLU A 85 -4.69 -18.43 -17.91
C GLU A 85 -3.90 -17.12 -17.82
N GLN A 86 -4.32 -16.20 -16.95
CA GLN A 86 -3.61 -14.94 -16.71
C GLN A 86 -2.24 -15.20 -16.11
N PHE A 87 -2.11 -16.15 -15.18
CA PHE A 87 -0.84 -16.54 -14.60
C PHE A 87 0.11 -17.13 -15.67
N LEU A 88 -0.36 -18.04 -16.53
CA LEU A 88 0.43 -18.60 -17.64
C LEU A 88 0.83 -17.51 -18.63
N GLY A 89 -0.06 -16.56 -18.92
CA GLY A 89 0.24 -15.42 -19.78
C GLY A 89 1.32 -14.52 -19.19
N TRP A 90 1.31 -14.30 -17.88
CA TRP A 90 2.37 -13.58 -17.17
C TRP A 90 3.68 -14.38 -17.17
N ALA A 91 3.65 -15.65 -16.78
CA ALA A 91 4.81 -16.50 -16.70
C ALA A 91 5.55 -16.66 -18.06
N SER A 92 4.79 -16.67 -19.17
CA SER A 92 5.37 -16.75 -20.52
C SER A 92 6.19 -15.51 -20.91
N LYS A 93 5.93 -14.36 -20.30
CA LYS A 93 6.64 -13.09 -20.50
C LYS A 93 7.82 -12.92 -19.53
N HIS A 94 7.83 -13.66 -18.43
CA HIS A 94 8.80 -13.53 -17.34
C HIS A 94 9.48 -14.88 -17.11
N VAL A 95 10.36 -15.25 -18.04
CA VAL A 95 11.10 -16.52 -17.97
C VAL A 95 12.41 -16.30 -17.25
N TYR A 96 12.50 -16.82 -16.02
CA TYR A 96 13.68 -16.77 -15.17
C TYR A 96 14.01 -18.20 -14.68
N ASP A 97 15.27 -18.42 -14.30
CA ASP A 97 15.70 -19.72 -13.74
C ASP A 97 15.10 -19.97 -12.35
N GLU A 98 14.88 -18.89 -11.57
CA GLU A 98 14.35 -18.95 -10.21
C GLU A 98 13.30 -17.84 -9.97
N TYR A 99 12.33 -18.12 -9.10
CA TYR A 99 11.31 -17.17 -8.67
C TYR A 99 11.26 -17.12 -7.14
N PHE A 100 11.21 -15.90 -6.61
CA PHE A 100 10.95 -15.68 -5.21
C PHE A 100 9.44 -15.54 -4.99
N VAL A 101 8.88 -16.35 -4.07
CA VAL A 101 7.43 -16.37 -3.81
C VAL A 101 7.16 -15.88 -2.39
N GLU A 102 6.32 -14.88 -2.25
CA GLU A 102 5.96 -14.28 -0.99
C GLU A 102 4.44 -14.24 -0.79
N PHE A 103 4.01 -14.16 0.47
CA PHE A 103 2.61 -13.88 0.78
C PHE A 103 2.28 -12.42 0.46
N LYS A 104 1.19 -12.21 -0.28
CA LYS A 104 0.61 -10.87 -0.40
C LYS A 104 -0.19 -10.58 0.86
N LEU A 105 0.39 -9.77 1.74
CA LEU A 105 -0.25 -9.36 3.00
C LEU A 105 -1.46 -8.47 2.70
N ASP A 106 -2.49 -8.59 3.54
CA ASP A 106 -3.72 -7.81 3.47
C ASP A 106 -3.76 -6.79 4.61
N GLY A 107 -3.42 -5.56 4.27
CA GLY A 107 -3.28 -4.45 5.23
C GLY A 107 -3.22 -3.10 4.55
N ALA A 108 -2.41 -2.20 5.09
CA ALA A 108 -2.16 -0.87 4.58
C ALA A 108 -0.66 -0.66 4.34
N SER A 109 -0.28 -0.31 3.11
CA SER A 109 1.13 -0.10 2.78
C SER A 109 1.69 1.15 3.46
N LEU A 110 2.90 1.05 3.97
CA LEU A 110 3.65 2.10 4.62
C LEU A 110 5.10 2.10 4.15
N GLU A 111 5.67 3.27 3.87
CA GLU A 111 7.09 3.47 3.67
C GLU A 111 7.71 4.12 4.91
N LEU A 112 8.77 3.51 5.45
CA LEU A 112 9.64 4.11 6.45
C LEU A 112 10.85 4.72 5.74
N GLN A 113 11.06 6.02 5.90
CA GLN A 113 12.20 6.73 5.32
C GLN A 113 13.28 6.93 6.39
N TYR A 114 14.47 6.43 6.07
CA TYR A 114 15.64 6.52 6.97
C TYR A 114 16.72 7.43 6.39
N GLU A 115 17.37 8.17 7.27
CA GLU A 115 18.60 8.90 7.00
C GLU A 115 19.67 8.48 8.01
N HIS A 116 20.80 7.99 7.51
CA HIS A 116 21.91 7.50 8.34
C HIS A 116 21.43 6.52 9.42
N GLY A 117 20.56 5.60 9.04
CA GLY A 117 20.01 4.57 9.92
C GLY A 117 18.93 5.03 10.90
N LYS A 118 18.53 6.31 10.88
CA LYS A 118 17.50 6.85 11.77
C LYS A 118 16.20 7.12 11.03
N LEU A 119 15.07 6.72 11.61
CA LEU A 119 13.75 6.97 11.06
C LEU A 119 13.44 8.47 11.07
N VAL A 120 13.27 9.05 9.89
CA VAL A 120 12.87 10.46 9.71
C VAL A 120 11.39 10.60 9.40
N HIS A 121 10.85 9.76 8.49
CA HIS A 121 9.45 9.80 8.11
C HIS A 121 8.83 8.40 7.96
N ALA A 122 7.50 8.34 8.16
CA ALA A 122 6.70 7.17 7.84
C ALA A 122 5.51 7.64 7.00
N VAL A 123 5.45 7.20 5.73
CA VAL A 123 4.57 7.77 4.70
C VAL A 123 3.58 6.72 4.22
N THR A 124 2.28 7.00 4.30
CA THR A 124 1.25 6.12 3.77
C THR A 124 1.32 6.05 2.25
N ARG A 125 0.76 5.01 1.65
CA ARG A 125 0.79 4.83 0.19
C ARG A 125 0.32 6.08 -0.59
N GLY A 126 -0.74 6.76 -0.13
CA GLY A 126 -1.32 7.89 -0.83
C GLY A 126 -1.69 7.54 -2.27
N ASP A 127 -1.27 8.38 -3.24
CA ASP A 127 -1.45 8.15 -4.67
C ASP A 127 -0.32 7.29 -5.31
N GLY A 128 0.55 6.73 -4.47
CA GLY A 128 1.72 5.96 -4.90
C GLY A 128 2.99 6.79 -5.13
N THR A 129 2.89 8.11 -5.19
CA THR A 129 4.02 9.04 -5.33
C THR A 129 4.16 9.94 -4.10
N ILE A 130 3.02 10.36 -3.54
CA ILE A 130 2.90 11.22 -2.37
C ILE A 130 1.90 10.59 -1.41
N GLY A 131 2.24 10.55 -0.12
CA GLY A 131 1.38 10.04 0.94
C GLY A 131 1.30 10.95 2.16
N ASP A 132 0.55 10.51 3.17
CA ASP A 132 0.43 11.19 4.46
C ASP A 132 1.63 10.87 5.35
N ASP A 133 2.24 11.87 5.97
CA ASP A 133 3.25 11.69 7.00
C ASP A 133 2.59 11.31 8.34
N ILE A 134 2.66 10.04 8.67
CA ILE A 134 2.12 9.48 9.91
C ILE A 134 3.21 9.05 10.89
N THR A 135 4.38 9.66 10.83
CA THR A 135 5.58 9.27 11.60
C THR A 135 5.29 9.11 13.10
N VAL A 136 4.49 10.00 13.67
CA VAL A 136 4.12 9.95 15.12
C VAL A 136 3.31 8.69 15.42
N ASN A 137 2.38 8.34 14.55
CA ASN A 137 1.53 7.14 14.69
C ASN A 137 2.35 5.87 14.44
N ALA A 138 3.16 5.86 13.40
CA ALA A 138 3.99 4.72 13.03
C ALA A 138 4.96 4.31 14.16
N LYS A 139 5.53 5.26 14.89
CA LYS A 139 6.40 4.99 16.05
C LYS A 139 5.72 4.24 17.20
N LYS A 140 4.38 4.19 17.22
CA LYS A 140 3.60 3.41 18.22
C LYS A 140 3.36 1.97 17.76
N MET A 141 3.56 1.66 16.46
CA MET A 141 3.28 0.34 15.89
C MET A 141 4.40 -0.65 16.19
N ASN A 142 4.03 -1.91 16.34
CA ASN A 142 4.99 -3.00 16.43
C ASN A 142 5.72 -3.21 15.09
N GLY A 143 7.04 -3.42 15.14
CA GLY A 143 7.86 -3.65 13.94
C GLY A 143 8.37 -2.38 13.26
N VAL A 144 8.11 -1.19 13.82
CA VAL A 144 8.68 0.07 13.36
C VAL A 144 9.94 0.38 14.18
N ALA A 145 11.12 0.29 13.57
CA ALA A 145 12.38 0.59 14.20
C ALA A 145 12.68 2.10 14.12
N ALA A 146 12.92 2.75 15.26
CA ALA A 146 13.33 4.16 15.31
C ALA A 146 14.75 4.38 14.76
N ALA A 147 15.61 3.34 14.83
CA ALA A 147 16.93 3.30 14.23
C ALA A 147 17.28 1.85 13.87
N LEU A 148 18.13 1.69 12.86
CA LEU A 148 18.56 0.40 12.35
C LEU A 148 19.91 0.02 13.00
N PHE A 149 20.00 -1.17 13.56
CA PHE A 149 21.20 -1.68 14.20
C PHE A 149 21.57 -3.04 13.61
N ASP A 150 22.86 -3.30 13.45
CA ASP A 150 23.37 -4.63 13.14
C ASP A 150 23.28 -5.56 14.37
N LEU A 151 23.55 -6.85 14.17
CA LEU A 151 23.54 -7.86 15.24
C LEU A 151 24.60 -7.59 16.35
N ALA A 152 25.60 -6.77 16.08
CA ALA A 152 26.61 -6.32 17.06
C ALA A 152 26.16 -5.06 17.82
N GLY A 153 25.02 -4.46 17.47
CA GLY A 153 24.49 -3.24 18.06
C GLY A 153 25.06 -1.94 17.51
N ASN A 154 25.74 -1.99 16.36
CA ASN A 154 26.20 -0.77 15.68
C ASN A 154 25.09 -0.18 14.82
N LEU A 155 24.98 1.15 14.76
CA LEU A 155 24.06 1.83 13.88
C LEU A 155 24.43 1.54 12.41
N ILE A 156 23.47 1.06 11.63
CA ILE A 156 23.65 0.83 10.19
C ILE A 156 23.51 2.17 9.47
N ASP A 157 24.51 2.55 8.69
CA ASP A 157 24.44 3.76 7.85
C ASP A 157 23.64 3.49 6.57
N TYR A 158 22.32 3.48 6.72
CA TYR A 158 21.37 3.30 5.61
C TYR A 158 20.55 4.58 5.44
N SER A 159 20.49 5.07 4.19
CA SER A 159 19.62 6.18 3.79
C SER A 159 18.78 5.75 2.61
N GLY A 160 17.45 5.68 2.83
CA GLY A 160 16.51 5.16 1.82
C GLY A 160 15.13 4.87 2.39
N GLY A 161 14.31 4.19 1.60
CA GLY A 161 12.98 3.72 1.95
C GLY A 161 12.97 2.24 2.33
N ILE A 162 12.24 1.89 3.38
CA ILE A 162 11.87 0.50 3.71
C ILE A 162 10.34 0.42 3.64
N ARG A 163 9.84 -0.48 2.81
CA ARG A 163 8.40 -0.65 2.59
C ARG A 163 7.87 -1.86 3.34
N GLY A 164 6.69 -1.73 3.90
CA GLY A 164 5.99 -2.81 4.57
C GLY A 164 4.48 -2.68 4.48
N GLU A 165 3.80 -3.69 5.00
CA GLU A 165 2.37 -3.71 5.16
C GLU A 165 2.01 -3.63 6.65
N VAL A 166 1.19 -2.64 7.00
CA VAL A 166 0.62 -2.49 8.34
C VAL A 166 -0.59 -3.40 8.42
N ILE A 167 -0.54 -4.37 9.30
CA ILE A 167 -1.60 -5.36 9.49
C ILE A 167 -2.17 -5.29 10.91
N MET A 168 -3.40 -5.79 11.05
CA MET A 168 -4.02 -6.15 12.32
C MET A 168 -4.28 -7.66 12.33
N THR A 169 -3.99 -8.33 13.43
CA THR A 169 -4.30 -9.76 13.55
C THR A 169 -5.80 -9.98 13.76
N HIS A 170 -6.30 -11.14 13.32
CA HIS A 170 -7.71 -11.50 13.49
C HIS A 170 -8.15 -11.50 14.94
N ASP A 171 -7.28 -11.96 15.88
CA ASP A 171 -7.59 -11.98 17.29
C ASP A 171 -7.79 -10.57 17.86
N VAL A 172 -6.89 -9.65 17.55
CA VAL A 172 -7.00 -8.24 17.95
C VAL A 172 -8.25 -7.60 17.37
N HIS A 173 -8.52 -7.83 16.07
CA HIS A 173 -9.72 -7.32 15.42
C HIS A 173 -10.99 -7.82 16.12
N LYS A 174 -11.10 -9.13 16.35
CA LYS A 174 -12.27 -9.74 16.99
C LYS A 174 -12.48 -9.23 18.42
N GLU A 175 -11.40 -9.04 19.19
CA GLU A 175 -11.46 -8.64 20.59
C GLU A 175 -11.76 -7.16 20.77
N LYS A 176 -11.14 -6.28 19.95
CA LYS A 176 -11.08 -4.83 20.20
C LYS A 176 -11.73 -3.95 19.12
N PHE A 177 -11.83 -4.45 17.88
CA PHE A 177 -12.24 -3.67 16.73
C PHE A 177 -13.27 -4.41 15.86
N SER A 178 -14.12 -5.22 16.47
CA SER A 178 -15.17 -6.00 15.78
C SER A 178 -16.27 -5.13 15.14
N ASP A 179 -16.30 -3.83 15.46
CA ASP A 179 -17.13 -2.82 14.80
C ASP A 179 -16.60 -2.43 13.41
N LYS A 180 -15.36 -2.74 13.09
CA LYS A 180 -14.76 -2.50 11.77
C LYS A 180 -15.04 -3.67 10.84
N ALA A 181 -15.23 -3.39 9.54
CA ALA A 181 -15.62 -4.39 8.56
C ALA A 181 -14.63 -5.56 8.45
N ASN A 182 -13.32 -5.28 8.55
CA ASN A 182 -12.25 -6.28 8.52
C ASN A 182 -10.94 -5.71 9.09
N CYS A 183 -9.92 -6.58 9.24
CA CYS A 183 -8.60 -6.21 9.76
C CYS A 183 -7.93 -5.09 8.96
N ARG A 184 -8.06 -5.10 7.64
CA ARG A 184 -7.47 -4.09 6.74
C ARG A 184 -8.12 -2.73 6.95
N ASN A 185 -9.45 -2.67 7.02
CA ASN A 185 -10.18 -1.41 7.28
C ASN A 185 -9.86 -0.87 8.67
N ALA A 186 -9.74 -1.74 9.68
CA ALA A 186 -9.31 -1.35 11.02
C ALA A 186 -7.89 -0.77 11.00
N ALA A 187 -6.93 -1.43 10.34
CA ALA A 187 -5.56 -0.95 10.23
C ALA A 187 -5.50 0.42 9.51
N ASN A 188 -6.17 0.57 8.35
CA ASN A 188 -6.22 1.82 7.61
C ASN A 188 -6.83 2.98 8.45
N GLY A 189 -7.90 2.70 9.17
CA GLY A 189 -8.57 3.72 10.00
C GLY A 189 -7.68 4.16 11.16
N LEU A 190 -7.12 3.21 11.91
CA LEU A 190 -6.32 3.50 13.10
C LEU A 190 -5.01 4.23 12.77
N MET A 191 -4.29 3.79 11.72
CA MET A 191 -3.01 4.40 11.37
C MET A 191 -3.11 5.88 10.98
N LYS A 192 -4.31 6.34 10.58
CA LYS A 192 -4.59 7.71 10.16
C LYS A 192 -5.34 8.54 11.21
N ARG A 193 -5.51 8.05 12.44
CA ARG A 193 -6.11 8.82 13.53
C ARG A 193 -5.19 9.96 13.96
N LYS A 194 -5.75 11.14 14.20
CA LYS A 194 -4.99 12.33 14.65
C LYS A 194 -4.33 12.13 16.02
N ASP A 195 -4.99 11.40 16.92
CA ASP A 195 -4.51 11.08 18.26
C ASP A 195 -3.55 9.89 18.30
N GLY A 196 -3.51 9.10 17.21
CA GLY A 196 -2.73 7.87 17.11
C GLY A 196 -3.12 6.81 18.12
N GLU A 197 -4.36 6.86 18.67
CA GLU A 197 -4.88 5.84 19.55
C GLU A 197 -5.18 4.56 18.77
N GLY A 198 -4.79 3.41 19.33
CA GLY A 198 -4.97 2.11 18.69
C GLY A 198 -3.83 1.69 17.75
N CYS A 199 -2.86 2.57 17.44
CA CYS A 199 -1.71 2.21 16.61
C CYS A 199 -0.80 1.15 17.27
N GLU A 200 -0.81 1.04 18.60
CA GLU A 200 -0.08 0.00 19.35
C GLU A 200 -0.57 -1.43 19.09
N TYR A 201 -1.78 -1.58 18.54
CA TYR A 201 -2.34 -2.85 18.11
C TYR A 201 -1.99 -3.25 16.68
N LEU A 202 -1.32 -2.36 15.95
CA LEU A 202 -0.90 -2.56 14.58
C LEU A 202 0.51 -3.14 14.54
N LYS A 203 0.79 -3.93 13.50
CA LYS A 203 2.11 -4.51 13.23
C LYS A 203 2.52 -4.20 11.81
N LEU A 204 3.72 -3.64 11.65
CA LEU A 204 4.36 -3.49 10.34
C LEU A 204 5.16 -4.76 10.02
N ILE A 205 4.96 -5.33 8.84
CA ILE A 205 5.79 -6.38 8.27
C ILE A 205 6.48 -5.80 7.05
N VAL A 206 7.80 -5.66 7.12
CA VAL A 206 8.61 -5.11 6.02
C VAL A 206 8.88 -6.19 4.98
N TYR A 207 8.88 -5.80 3.70
CA TYR A 207 9.09 -6.73 2.57
C TYR A 207 9.96 -6.15 1.46
N ASP A 208 10.25 -4.84 1.49
CA ASP A 208 11.04 -4.22 0.43
C ASP A 208 11.89 -3.07 0.95
N ALA A 209 13.03 -2.80 0.32
CA ALA A 209 13.93 -1.71 0.66
C ALA A 209 14.65 -1.18 -0.58
N PHE A 210 14.89 0.14 -0.59
CA PHE A 210 15.58 0.81 -1.69
C PHE A 210 16.35 2.03 -1.20
N SER A 211 17.59 2.17 -1.66
CA SER A 211 18.42 3.35 -1.44
C SER A 211 18.68 4.09 -2.76
N PRO A 212 18.26 5.38 -2.89
CA PRO A 212 18.49 6.17 -4.10
C PRO A 212 19.97 6.37 -4.43
N SER A 213 20.84 6.34 -3.42
CA SER A 213 22.29 6.47 -3.58
C SER A 213 22.95 5.23 -4.15
N GLY A 214 22.22 4.11 -4.27
CA GLY A 214 22.78 2.81 -4.63
C GLY A 214 23.65 2.17 -3.54
N ASN A 215 23.80 2.80 -2.39
CA ASN A 215 24.52 2.27 -1.23
C ASN A 215 23.58 1.41 -0.38
N GLN A 216 23.15 0.29 -0.92
CA GLN A 216 22.29 -0.67 -0.25
C GLN A 216 23.08 -1.94 0.10
N PRO A 217 22.85 -2.56 1.27
CA PRO A 217 23.60 -3.70 1.76
C PRO A 217 23.14 -5.05 1.15
N PHE A 218 22.45 -5.02 0.03
CA PHE A 218 21.93 -6.20 -0.66
C PHE A 218 22.00 -6.02 -2.19
N ASN A 219 22.16 -7.13 -2.93
CA ASN A 219 22.34 -7.14 -4.39
C ASN A 219 21.22 -7.89 -5.14
N ASP A 220 20.43 -8.67 -4.42
CA ASP A 220 19.34 -9.50 -4.94
C ASP A 220 18.20 -9.58 -3.92
N GLU A 221 17.09 -10.21 -4.32
CA GLU A 221 15.87 -10.31 -3.50
C GLU A 221 16.12 -11.12 -2.22
N GLU A 222 16.86 -12.22 -2.30
CA GLU A 222 17.15 -13.07 -1.15
C GLU A 222 17.98 -12.33 -0.10
N SER A 223 19.06 -11.66 -0.51
CA SER A 223 19.92 -10.87 0.37
C SER A 223 19.17 -9.69 0.98
N LYS A 224 18.25 -9.05 0.23
CA LYS A 224 17.38 -7.98 0.73
C LYS A 224 16.45 -8.49 1.85
N ILE A 225 15.75 -9.59 1.62
CA ILE A 225 14.85 -10.19 2.61
C ILE A 225 15.62 -10.65 3.85
N ASN A 226 16.83 -11.22 3.68
CA ASN A 226 17.67 -11.60 4.80
C ASN A 226 18.14 -10.38 5.61
N TRP A 227 18.50 -9.28 4.94
CA TRP A 227 18.85 -8.03 5.60
C TRP A 227 17.65 -7.41 6.34
N LEU A 228 16.45 -7.44 5.78
CA LEU A 228 15.23 -6.96 6.44
C LEU A 228 14.83 -7.77 7.69
N LYS A 229 15.32 -9.02 7.81
CA LYS A 229 15.05 -9.89 8.97
C LYS A 229 16.10 -9.75 10.08
N SER A 230 17.28 -9.20 9.75
CA SER A 230 18.39 -9.05 10.70
C SER A 230 18.19 -7.85 11.62
#